data_e1ef51a435769357a2500f544d8bae9b
#
_entry.id   e1ef51a435769357a2500f544d8bae9b
#
_cell.length_a   1.000
_cell.length_b   1.000
_cell.length_c   1.000
_cell.angle_alpha   90.00
_cell.angle_beta   90.00
_cell.angle_gamma   90.00
#
_symmetry.space_group_name_H-M   'P 1'
#
loop_
_entity.id
_entity.type
_entity.pdbx_description
1 polymer ?
#
loop_
_entity_poly.entity_id
_entity_poly.type
_entity_poly.pdbx_seq_one_letter_code
_entity_poly.pdbx_strand_id
1 'polypeptide(L)'
;ERFYEHNGVDFIGIGRAVLSQLSGRSEGASTITQQLVRNTILSEEQFDNTIERKVREAWIALQMEKIFSKDEILTMYLNTIYYGHGAYGIEAASEMYFSKHASELSLAEAALLIGLPNSPSYLDPTVNPEGALARRDKVLDNMLRLGTITQEEADAAKAEQLKLNVSGISESGTIAYPYFVDYVRSLLQEQFSTDVLFKGGLTIKTTIDPTIQKAAEDAAVQQLVDAGADELDVGMVVIEPKTGYIRA
;
A
#
# COMPACT_ATOMS: atom_id res chain seq x y z
N GLU A 1 3.12 -17.75 8.58
CA GLU A 1 1.88 -18.53 8.39
C GLU A 1 2.19 -19.83 7.65
N ARG A 2 1.44 -20.89 7.96
CA ARG A 2 1.50 -22.20 7.29
C ARG A 2 0.44 -22.27 6.17
N PHE A 3 0.46 -21.31 5.27
CA PHE A 3 -0.60 -21.07 4.28
C PHE A 3 -0.95 -22.30 3.45
N TYR A 4 0.05 -23.07 3.03
CA TYR A 4 -0.14 -24.27 2.21
C TYR A 4 -0.54 -25.53 3.02
N GLU A 5 -0.60 -25.45 4.36
CA GLU A 5 -0.83 -26.60 5.24
C GLU A 5 -2.24 -26.66 5.84
N HIS A 6 -3.03 -25.58 5.72
CA HIS A 6 -4.39 -25.51 6.26
C HIS A 6 -5.41 -25.20 5.14
N ASN A 7 -6.70 -25.37 5.45
CA ASN A 7 -7.80 -25.12 4.51
C ASN A 7 -8.64 -23.92 4.97
N GLY A 8 -8.11 -22.69 4.82
CA GLY A 8 -8.80 -21.44 5.12
C GLY A 8 -8.68 -20.96 6.56
N VAL A 9 -8.64 -21.87 7.53
CA VAL A 9 -8.47 -21.55 8.96
C VAL A 9 -7.32 -22.36 9.54
N ASP A 10 -6.37 -21.71 10.19
CA ASP A 10 -5.25 -22.37 10.87
C ASP A 10 -5.56 -22.60 12.36
N PHE A 11 -6.13 -23.75 12.70
CA PHE A 11 -6.45 -24.11 14.08
C PHE A 11 -5.20 -24.24 14.97
N ILE A 12 -4.05 -24.64 14.41
CA ILE A 12 -2.79 -24.71 15.15
C ILE A 12 -2.26 -23.28 15.41
N GLY A 13 -2.39 -22.39 14.42
CA GLY A 13 -2.07 -20.96 14.58
C GLY A 13 -2.95 -20.30 15.65
N ILE A 14 -4.23 -20.61 15.69
CA ILE A 14 -5.14 -20.13 16.74
C ILE A 14 -4.68 -20.62 18.12
N GLY A 15 -4.39 -21.91 18.27
CA GLY A 15 -3.87 -22.46 19.53
C GLY A 15 -2.57 -21.78 19.99
N ARG A 16 -1.64 -21.52 19.04
CA ARG A 16 -0.40 -20.79 19.34
C ARG A 16 -0.68 -19.35 19.75
N ALA A 17 -1.58 -18.64 19.07
CA ALA A 17 -1.91 -17.26 19.41
C ALA A 17 -2.56 -17.12 20.80
N VAL A 18 -3.41 -18.08 21.20
CA VAL A 18 -3.97 -18.13 22.57
C VAL A 18 -2.87 -18.32 23.61
N LEU A 19 -1.92 -19.23 23.37
CA LEU A 19 -0.77 -19.43 24.27
C LEU A 19 0.15 -18.21 24.35
N SER A 20 0.40 -17.54 23.21
CA SER A 20 1.16 -16.29 23.14
C SER A 20 0.49 -15.19 23.96
N GLN A 21 -0.83 -15.06 23.86
CA GLN A 21 -1.60 -14.06 24.62
C GLN A 21 -1.52 -14.30 26.12
N LEU A 22 -1.55 -15.56 26.58
CA LEU A 22 -1.35 -15.91 27.99
C LEU A 22 0.05 -15.57 28.49
N SER A 23 1.05 -15.51 27.60
CA SER A 23 2.44 -15.09 27.92
C SER A 23 2.69 -13.59 27.71
N GLY A 24 1.64 -12.78 27.52
CA GLY A 24 1.73 -11.32 27.36
C GLY A 24 2.19 -10.86 25.97
N ARG A 25 2.22 -11.75 24.98
CA ARG A 25 2.54 -11.42 23.59
C ARG A 25 1.27 -11.45 22.75
N SER A 26 1.08 -10.48 21.86
CA SER A 26 -0.04 -10.45 20.92
C SER A 26 0.42 -10.99 19.56
N GLU A 27 -0.10 -12.15 19.16
CA GLU A 27 0.08 -12.71 17.82
C GLU A 27 -1.26 -12.79 17.10
N GLY A 28 -1.27 -12.39 15.82
CA GLY A 28 -2.45 -12.55 14.96
C GLY A 28 -2.59 -14.01 14.51
N ALA A 29 -3.82 -14.53 14.56
CA ALA A 29 -4.16 -15.89 14.16
C ALA A 29 -4.96 -15.95 12.84
N SER A 30 -5.26 -14.81 12.22
CA SER A 30 -6.03 -14.76 10.96
C SER A 30 -5.15 -15.18 9.79
N THR A 31 -5.66 -16.09 8.97
CA THR A 31 -4.97 -16.58 7.77
C THR A 31 -5.04 -15.56 6.61
N ILE A 32 -4.19 -15.76 5.59
CA ILE A 32 -4.23 -14.99 4.33
C ILE A 32 -5.63 -15.06 3.71
N THR A 33 -6.23 -16.24 3.67
CA THR A 33 -7.60 -16.44 3.14
C THR A 33 -8.63 -15.65 3.93
N GLN A 34 -8.54 -15.66 5.26
CA GLN A 34 -9.42 -14.84 6.12
C GLN A 34 -9.23 -13.35 5.92
N GLN A 35 -7.98 -12.91 5.74
CA GLN A 35 -7.68 -11.50 5.45
C GLN A 35 -8.22 -11.08 4.07
N LEU A 36 -8.10 -11.95 3.05
CA LEU A 36 -8.67 -11.71 1.74
C LEU A 36 -10.20 -11.55 1.83
N VAL A 37 -10.89 -12.47 2.49
CA VAL A 37 -12.34 -12.40 2.72
C VAL A 37 -12.73 -11.09 3.40
N ARG A 38 -12.03 -10.70 4.46
CA ARG A 38 -12.28 -9.46 5.20
C ARG A 38 -12.10 -8.22 4.33
N ASN A 39 -11.07 -8.19 3.49
CA ASN A 39 -10.74 -7.03 2.67
C ASN A 39 -11.55 -6.94 1.37
N THR A 40 -12.30 -7.99 1.02
CA THR A 40 -13.12 -8.04 -0.21
C THR A 40 -14.60 -8.22 0.11
N ILE A 41 -15.00 -9.42 0.50
CA ILE A 41 -16.41 -9.81 0.68
C ILE A 41 -17.04 -9.11 1.90
N LEU A 42 -16.26 -8.92 2.97
CA LEU A 42 -16.68 -8.26 4.21
C LEU A 42 -16.04 -6.87 4.37
N SER A 43 -15.75 -6.18 3.27
CA SER A 43 -15.04 -4.89 3.29
C SER A 43 -15.79 -3.80 4.06
N GLU A 44 -17.10 -3.77 4.01
CA GLU A 44 -17.93 -2.82 4.77
C GLU A 44 -17.86 -3.03 6.29
N GLU A 45 -17.62 -4.28 6.71
CA GLU A 45 -17.52 -4.68 8.11
C GLU A 45 -16.08 -4.91 8.58
N GLN A 46 -15.07 -4.57 7.77
CA GLN A 46 -13.66 -4.94 8.01
C GLN A 46 -13.11 -4.44 9.36
N PHE A 47 -13.67 -3.33 9.88
CA PHE A 47 -13.28 -2.73 11.16
C PHE A 47 -14.15 -3.19 12.34
N ASP A 48 -15.20 -3.95 12.11
CA ASP A 48 -16.06 -4.46 13.17
C ASP A 48 -15.35 -5.57 13.94
N ASN A 49 -15.22 -5.40 15.25
CA ASN A 49 -14.60 -6.40 16.13
C ASN A 49 -15.66 -7.31 16.80
N THR A 50 -16.57 -7.88 15.98
CA THR A 50 -17.61 -8.78 16.47
C THR A 50 -17.25 -10.25 16.25
N ILE A 51 -17.68 -11.11 17.18
CA ILE A 51 -17.51 -12.56 17.04
C ILE A 51 -18.28 -13.06 15.80
N GLU A 52 -19.45 -12.49 15.55
CA GLU A 52 -20.31 -12.85 14.42
C GLU A 52 -19.59 -12.62 13.09
N ARG A 53 -19.00 -11.44 12.89
CA ARG A 53 -18.18 -11.18 11.70
C ARG A 53 -17.02 -12.17 11.58
N LYS A 54 -16.36 -12.48 12.70
CA LYS A 54 -15.21 -13.41 12.70
C LYS A 54 -15.61 -14.84 12.33
N VAL A 55 -16.79 -15.29 12.76
CA VAL A 55 -17.35 -16.59 12.38
C VAL A 55 -17.72 -16.61 10.90
N ARG A 56 -18.34 -15.54 10.37
CA ARG A 56 -18.63 -15.39 8.93
C ARG A 56 -17.36 -15.40 8.10
N GLU A 57 -16.35 -14.63 8.50
CA GLU A 57 -15.03 -14.57 7.86
C GLU A 57 -14.40 -15.98 7.76
N ALA A 58 -14.38 -16.72 8.88
CA ALA A 58 -13.83 -18.07 8.90
C ALA A 58 -14.63 -19.05 8.02
N TRP A 59 -15.95 -18.97 8.05
CA TRP A 59 -16.80 -19.83 7.23
C TRP A 59 -16.62 -19.57 5.73
N ILE A 60 -16.58 -18.31 5.32
CA ILE A 60 -16.36 -17.92 3.92
C ILE A 60 -14.96 -18.35 3.48
N ALA A 61 -13.92 -18.19 4.32
CA ALA A 61 -12.57 -18.64 4.03
C ALA A 61 -12.52 -20.15 3.77
N LEU A 62 -13.22 -20.95 4.56
CA LEU A 62 -13.36 -22.40 4.34
C LEU A 62 -14.07 -22.75 3.01
N GLN A 63 -15.06 -21.95 2.58
CA GLN A 63 -15.72 -22.18 1.30
C GLN A 63 -14.83 -21.74 0.14
N MET A 64 -14.12 -20.63 0.27
CA MET A 64 -13.21 -20.11 -0.74
C MET A 64 -12.11 -21.13 -1.10
N GLU A 65 -11.52 -21.80 -0.11
CA GLU A 65 -10.48 -22.82 -0.34
C GLU A 65 -11.01 -24.15 -0.92
N LYS A 66 -12.31 -24.34 -1.03
CA LYS A 66 -12.90 -25.44 -1.81
C LYS A 66 -13.03 -25.11 -3.29
N ILE A 67 -13.05 -23.84 -3.64
CA ILE A 67 -13.32 -23.35 -4.99
C ILE A 67 -12.02 -22.94 -5.69
N PHE A 68 -11.12 -22.28 -4.95
CA PHE A 68 -9.88 -21.70 -5.45
C PHE A 68 -8.67 -22.45 -4.88
N SER A 69 -7.65 -22.64 -5.71
CA SER A 69 -6.34 -23.14 -5.27
C SER A 69 -5.62 -22.14 -4.36
N LYS A 70 -4.61 -22.62 -3.63
CA LYS A 70 -3.76 -21.76 -2.80
C LYS A 70 -3.09 -20.65 -3.59
N ASP A 71 -2.60 -20.93 -4.78
CA ASP A 71 -1.92 -19.96 -5.63
C ASP A 71 -2.89 -18.89 -6.16
N GLU A 72 -4.12 -19.28 -6.51
CA GLU A 72 -5.16 -18.31 -6.87
C GLU A 72 -5.53 -17.40 -5.70
N ILE A 73 -5.69 -17.96 -4.49
CA ILE A 73 -5.98 -17.18 -3.28
C ILE A 73 -4.82 -16.23 -2.95
N LEU A 74 -3.57 -16.70 -3.04
CA LEU A 74 -2.40 -15.86 -2.81
C LEU A 74 -2.31 -14.74 -3.84
N THR A 75 -2.58 -15.04 -5.11
CA THR A 75 -2.63 -14.05 -6.19
C THR A 75 -3.71 -12.98 -5.92
N MET A 76 -4.92 -13.40 -5.58
CA MET A 76 -6.00 -12.48 -5.22
C MET A 76 -5.62 -11.62 -4.00
N TYR A 77 -5.01 -12.22 -2.97
CA TYR A 77 -4.56 -11.51 -1.77
C TYR A 77 -3.53 -10.43 -2.11
N LEU A 78 -2.44 -10.80 -2.80
CA LEU A 78 -1.38 -9.87 -3.16
C LEU A 78 -1.86 -8.73 -4.04
N ASN A 79 -2.85 -8.97 -4.89
CA ASN A 79 -3.44 -7.96 -5.79
C ASN A 79 -4.54 -7.11 -5.13
N THR A 80 -4.90 -7.37 -3.87
CA THR A 80 -6.04 -6.70 -3.22
C THR A 80 -5.64 -5.92 -1.97
N ILE A 81 -4.66 -6.41 -1.20
CA ILE A 81 -4.32 -5.81 0.09
C ILE A 81 -3.73 -4.42 -0.03
N TYR A 82 -3.88 -3.66 1.04
CA TYR A 82 -3.36 -2.30 1.15
C TYR A 82 -1.89 -2.29 1.57
N TYR A 83 -1.05 -1.59 0.80
CA TYR A 83 0.39 -1.45 1.00
C TYR A 83 0.83 -0.06 1.50
N GLY A 84 -0.10 0.85 1.74
CA GLY A 84 0.19 2.25 2.07
C GLY A 84 0.03 3.19 0.87
N HIS A 85 0.05 4.51 1.09
CA HIS A 85 -0.05 5.54 0.06
C HIS A 85 -1.19 5.39 -0.96
N GLY A 86 -2.32 4.80 -0.55
CA GLY A 86 -3.42 4.52 -1.47
C GLY A 86 -3.16 3.34 -2.41
N ALA A 87 -2.02 2.66 -2.30
CA ALA A 87 -1.69 1.52 -3.15
C ALA A 87 -2.40 0.25 -2.65
N TYR A 88 -3.33 -0.24 -3.44
CA TYR A 88 -3.98 -1.54 -3.28
C TYR A 88 -3.47 -2.49 -4.36
N GLY A 89 -2.92 -3.63 -3.93
CA GLY A 89 -2.29 -4.60 -4.80
C GLY A 89 -0.80 -4.35 -5.02
N ILE A 90 -0.07 -5.46 -5.28
CA ILE A 90 1.39 -5.46 -5.35
C ILE A 90 1.93 -4.67 -6.55
N GLU A 91 1.23 -4.68 -7.68
CA GLU A 91 1.63 -3.91 -8.86
C GLU A 91 1.55 -2.41 -8.58
N ALA A 92 0.42 -1.92 -8.03
CA ALA A 92 0.26 -0.53 -7.64
C ALA A 92 1.30 -0.10 -6.59
N ALA A 93 1.61 -0.98 -5.63
CA ALA A 93 2.64 -0.72 -4.63
C ALA A 93 4.04 -0.66 -5.24
N SER A 94 4.36 -1.56 -6.18
CA SER A 94 5.65 -1.58 -6.88
C SER A 94 5.86 -0.30 -7.69
N GLU A 95 4.86 0.10 -8.46
CA GLU A 95 4.89 1.36 -9.22
C GLU A 95 4.97 2.57 -8.28
N MET A 96 4.20 2.57 -7.18
CA MET A 96 4.17 3.66 -6.20
C MET A 96 5.53 3.87 -5.54
N TYR A 97 6.14 2.81 -5.00
CA TYR A 97 7.35 2.96 -4.18
C TYR A 97 8.63 2.93 -5.00
N PHE A 98 8.65 2.26 -6.15
CA PHE A 98 9.87 2.01 -6.93
C PHE A 98 9.78 2.43 -8.39
N SER A 99 8.63 2.84 -8.90
CA SER A 99 8.36 3.13 -10.32
C SER A 99 8.78 1.97 -11.23
N LYS A 100 8.46 0.74 -10.82
CA LYS A 100 8.77 -0.53 -11.50
C LYS A 100 7.55 -1.42 -11.52
N HIS A 101 7.48 -2.31 -12.51
CA HIS A 101 6.54 -3.44 -12.45
C HIS A 101 6.90 -4.41 -11.33
N ALA A 102 5.91 -5.08 -10.74
CA ALA A 102 6.15 -6.05 -9.66
C ALA A 102 7.08 -7.18 -10.07
N SER A 103 7.11 -7.55 -11.36
CA SER A 103 8.01 -8.55 -11.93
C SER A 103 9.48 -8.11 -12.00
N GLU A 104 9.77 -6.83 -11.81
CA GLU A 104 11.11 -6.24 -11.89
C GLU A 104 11.72 -5.95 -10.51
N LEU A 105 10.96 -6.25 -9.44
CA LEU A 105 11.42 -6.03 -8.07
C LEU A 105 12.62 -6.92 -7.74
N SER A 106 13.62 -6.34 -7.08
CA SER A 106 14.67 -7.11 -6.41
C SER A 106 14.10 -7.89 -5.22
N LEU A 107 14.86 -8.85 -4.71
CA LEU A 107 14.48 -9.59 -3.50
C LEU A 107 14.28 -8.64 -2.30
N ALA A 108 15.13 -7.63 -2.17
CA ALA A 108 15.05 -6.64 -1.11
C ALA A 108 13.80 -5.75 -1.22
N GLU A 109 13.48 -5.29 -2.43
CA GLU A 109 12.28 -4.50 -2.72
C GLU A 109 11.00 -5.32 -2.49
N ALA A 110 10.95 -6.55 -2.97
CA ALA A 110 9.83 -7.46 -2.74
C ALA A 110 9.63 -7.76 -1.25
N ALA A 111 10.72 -8.04 -0.50
CA ALA A 111 10.66 -8.28 0.95
C ALA A 111 10.19 -7.04 1.72
N LEU A 112 10.56 -5.82 1.30
CA LEU A 112 10.03 -4.58 1.87
C LEU A 112 8.52 -4.52 1.68
N LEU A 113 8.03 -4.61 0.43
CA LEU A 113 6.60 -4.49 0.13
C LEU A 113 5.78 -5.53 0.89
N ILE A 114 6.20 -6.81 0.91
CA ILE A 114 5.51 -7.87 1.66
C ILE A 114 5.49 -7.61 3.17
N GLY A 115 6.42 -6.81 3.67
CA GLY A 115 6.44 -6.38 5.06
C GLY A 115 5.37 -5.36 5.44
N LEU A 116 4.97 -4.48 4.51
CA LEU A 116 4.11 -3.31 4.75
C LEU A 116 2.68 -3.64 5.23
N PRO A 117 1.97 -4.67 4.70
CA PRO A 117 0.58 -4.93 5.07
C PRO A 117 0.35 -5.24 6.55
N ASN A 118 1.40 -5.53 7.29
CA ASN A 118 1.33 -5.74 8.73
C ASN A 118 0.92 -4.46 9.51
N SER A 119 1.40 -3.30 9.07
CA SER A 119 1.06 -1.98 9.61
C SER A 119 1.44 -0.89 8.59
N PRO A 120 0.67 -0.71 7.50
CA PRO A 120 1.07 0.07 6.34
C PRO A 120 1.46 1.52 6.66
N SER A 121 0.73 2.19 7.55
CA SER A 121 1.02 3.57 7.94
C SER A 121 2.26 3.70 8.85
N TYR A 122 2.49 2.73 9.73
CA TYR A 122 3.64 2.75 10.64
C TYR A 122 4.93 2.30 9.97
N LEU A 123 4.83 1.34 9.03
CA LEU A 123 5.96 0.77 8.29
C LEU A 123 6.20 1.46 6.96
N ASP A 124 5.55 2.58 6.72
CA ASP A 124 5.76 3.39 5.54
C ASP A 124 7.23 3.81 5.42
N PRO A 125 7.94 3.40 4.35
CA PRO A 125 9.35 3.66 4.22
C PRO A 125 9.68 5.14 3.98
N THR A 126 8.71 5.97 3.63
CA THR A 126 8.88 7.42 3.46
C THR A 126 8.81 8.16 4.81
N VAL A 127 8.12 7.58 5.79
CA VAL A 127 7.89 8.16 7.12
C VAL A 127 8.77 7.51 8.18
N ASN A 128 8.91 6.17 8.12
CA ASN A 128 9.67 5.38 9.07
C ASN A 128 10.60 4.38 8.34
N PRO A 129 11.65 4.88 7.68
CA PRO A 129 12.56 4.03 6.89
C PRO A 129 13.25 2.95 7.74
N GLU A 130 13.61 3.26 8.99
CA GLU A 130 14.25 2.29 9.89
C GLU A 130 13.31 1.14 10.24
N GLY A 131 12.05 1.44 10.57
CA GLY A 131 11.03 0.44 10.84
C GLY A 131 10.72 -0.44 9.62
N ALA A 132 10.66 0.17 8.45
CA ALA A 132 10.45 -0.52 7.18
C ALA A 132 11.60 -1.47 6.85
N LEU A 133 12.86 -1.03 7.00
CA LEU A 133 14.05 -1.85 6.80
C LEU A 133 14.14 -2.99 7.81
N ALA A 134 13.89 -2.73 9.09
CA ALA A 134 13.85 -3.78 10.11
C ALA A 134 12.77 -4.84 9.80
N ARG A 135 11.64 -4.41 9.26
CA ARG A 135 10.57 -5.32 8.84
C ARG A 135 10.95 -6.13 7.60
N ARG A 136 11.58 -5.51 6.59
CA ARG A 136 12.18 -6.19 5.44
C ARG A 136 13.15 -7.29 5.88
N ASP A 137 14.09 -6.95 6.76
CA ASP A 137 15.10 -7.87 7.22
C ASP A 137 14.48 -9.07 7.96
N LYS A 138 13.43 -8.84 8.74
CA LYS A 138 12.65 -9.93 9.35
C LYS A 138 11.96 -10.83 8.33
N VAL A 139 11.51 -10.30 7.20
CA VAL A 139 10.95 -11.11 6.10
C VAL A 139 12.06 -11.98 5.50
N LEU A 140 13.22 -11.40 5.19
CA LEU A 140 14.39 -12.12 4.66
C LEU A 140 14.90 -13.20 5.61
N ASP A 141 14.96 -12.92 6.92
CA ASP A 141 15.33 -13.92 7.94
C ASP A 141 14.35 -15.09 7.99
N ASN A 142 13.07 -14.83 7.82
CA ASN A 142 12.07 -15.89 7.74
C ASN A 142 12.22 -16.74 6.48
N MET A 143 12.51 -16.10 5.32
CA MET A 143 12.76 -16.80 4.06
C MET A 143 14.01 -17.69 4.16
N LEU A 144 15.09 -17.19 4.74
CA LEU A 144 16.30 -17.95 5.02
C LEU A 144 16.02 -19.14 5.95
N ARG A 145 15.33 -18.91 7.06
CA ARG A 145 14.97 -19.94 8.04
C ARG A 145 14.10 -21.06 7.43
N LEU A 146 13.29 -20.73 6.43
CA LEU A 146 12.44 -21.66 5.71
C LEU A 146 13.18 -22.34 4.53
N GLY A 147 14.41 -21.92 4.24
CA GLY A 147 15.22 -22.46 3.16
C GLY A 147 14.76 -22.05 1.76
N THR A 148 13.98 -20.96 1.65
CA THR A 148 13.53 -20.42 0.35
C THR A 148 14.56 -19.52 -0.31
N ILE A 149 15.53 -19.01 0.45
CA ILE A 149 16.71 -18.29 -0.02
C ILE A 149 17.96 -18.81 0.70
N THR A 150 19.13 -18.60 0.11
CA THR A 150 20.43 -18.91 0.71
C THR A 150 20.87 -17.78 1.67
N GLN A 151 21.94 -18.05 2.44
CA GLN A 151 22.54 -17.04 3.32
C GLN A 151 23.10 -15.87 2.48
N GLU A 152 23.77 -16.18 1.37
CA GLU A 152 24.35 -15.19 0.46
C GLU A 152 23.27 -14.25 -0.12
N GLU A 153 22.13 -14.80 -0.54
CA GLU A 153 20.99 -14.01 -1.05
C GLU A 153 20.38 -13.13 0.06
N ALA A 154 20.24 -13.66 1.27
CA ALA A 154 19.73 -12.88 2.40
C ALA A 154 20.67 -11.71 2.75
N ASP A 155 21.97 -11.97 2.82
CA ASP A 155 22.97 -10.95 3.16
C ASP A 155 23.07 -9.87 2.06
N ALA A 156 23.04 -10.28 0.79
CA ALA A 156 23.02 -9.36 -0.35
C ALA A 156 21.76 -8.46 -0.32
N ALA A 157 20.57 -9.05 -0.11
CA ALA A 157 19.31 -8.32 -0.06
C ALA A 157 19.24 -7.36 1.14
N LYS A 158 19.80 -7.72 2.29
CA LYS A 158 19.89 -6.81 3.45
C LYS A 158 20.88 -5.66 3.24
N ALA A 159 21.97 -5.91 2.52
CA ALA A 159 22.97 -4.89 2.20
C ALA A 159 22.51 -3.94 1.08
N GLU A 160 21.48 -4.32 0.31
CA GLU A 160 20.95 -3.51 -0.78
C GLU A 160 20.36 -2.21 -0.26
N GLN A 161 20.87 -1.07 -0.78
CA GLN A 161 20.30 0.25 -0.52
C GLN A 161 19.06 0.43 -1.38
N LEU A 162 17.90 0.41 -0.76
CA LEU A 162 16.65 0.66 -1.44
C LEU A 162 16.54 2.13 -1.85
N LYS A 163 16.36 2.37 -3.14
CA LYS A 163 16.07 3.68 -3.68
C LYS A 163 14.58 3.78 -3.93
N LEU A 164 13.89 4.41 -3.00
CA LEU A 164 12.50 4.76 -3.23
C LEU A 164 12.42 5.78 -4.36
N ASN A 165 11.53 5.52 -5.31
CA ASN A 165 11.17 6.44 -6.36
C ASN A 165 9.65 6.61 -6.33
N VAL A 166 9.18 7.25 -5.27
CA VAL A 166 7.76 7.29 -4.93
C VAL A 166 7.04 8.18 -5.93
N SER A 167 6.24 7.56 -6.80
CA SER A 167 5.46 8.28 -7.80
C SER A 167 4.34 9.09 -7.13
N GLY A 168 4.24 10.36 -7.50
CA GLY A 168 3.20 11.25 -6.97
C GLY A 168 3.47 11.80 -5.57
N ILE A 169 4.65 11.58 -4.99
CA ILE A 169 5.09 12.20 -3.73
C ILE A 169 6.27 13.12 -4.02
N SER A 170 6.23 14.34 -3.49
CA SER A 170 7.36 15.28 -3.58
C SER A 170 8.55 14.78 -2.74
N GLU A 171 9.76 15.34 -2.97
CA GLU A 171 10.96 15.05 -2.18
C GLU A 171 10.77 15.22 -0.67
N SER A 172 9.74 15.96 -0.25
CA SER A 172 9.35 16.15 1.15
C SER A 172 8.43 15.07 1.72
N GLY A 173 8.10 14.00 0.95
CA GLY A 173 7.21 12.92 1.40
C GLY A 173 5.72 13.26 1.36
N THR A 174 5.34 14.37 0.76
CA THR A 174 3.95 14.82 0.57
C THR A 174 3.43 14.45 -0.82
N ILE A 175 2.13 14.24 -0.96
CA ILE A 175 1.50 14.05 -2.29
C ILE A 175 1.88 15.23 -3.17
N ALA A 176 2.48 14.94 -4.34
CA ALA A 176 2.78 16.00 -5.30
C ALA A 176 1.47 16.65 -5.76
N TYR A 177 1.45 17.98 -5.78
CA TYR A 177 0.30 18.77 -6.24
C TYR A 177 -1.02 18.43 -5.51
N PRO A 178 -1.09 18.52 -4.17
CA PRO A 178 -2.19 17.98 -3.38
C PRO A 178 -3.55 18.58 -3.76
N TYR A 179 -3.62 19.88 -4.01
CA TYR A 179 -4.85 20.55 -4.43
C TYR A 179 -5.38 20.02 -5.77
N PHE A 180 -4.48 19.84 -6.75
CA PHE A 180 -4.87 19.28 -8.04
C PHE A 180 -5.31 17.81 -7.91
N VAL A 181 -4.59 17.01 -7.13
CA VAL A 181 -4.94 15.60 -6.87
C VAL A 181 -6.29 15.50 -6.16
N ASP A 182 -6.58 16.34 -5.17
CA ASP A 182 -7.87 16.35 -4.48
C ASP A 182 -9.02 16.79 -5.39
N TYR A 183 -8.77 17.74 -6.27
CA TYR A 183 -9.75 18.14 -7.28
C TYR A 183 -10.06 16.98 -8.24
N VAL A 184 -9.04 16.32 -8.79
CA VAL A 184 -9.22 15.14 -9.66
C VAL A 184 -9.96 14.03 -8.92
N ARG A 185 -9.60 13.76 -7.66
CA ARG A 185 -10.28 12.76 -6.82
C ARG A 185 -11.76 13.09 -6.66
N SER A 186 -12.11 14.34 -6.37
CA SER A 186 -13.52 14.73 -6.21
C SER A 186 -14.34 14.48 -7.47
N LEU A 187 -13.80 14.81 -8.65
CA LEU A 187 -14.46 14.56 -9.93
C LEU A 187 -14.64 13.05 -10.20
N LEU A 188 -13.67 12.24 -9.82
CA LEU A 188 -13.73 10.79 -10.02
C LEU A 188 -14.71 10.12 -9.05
N GLN A 189 -14.84 10.61 -7.82
CA GLN A 189 -15.82 10.12 -6.84
C GLN A 189 -17.28 10.35 -7.27
N GLU A 190 -17.53 11.31 -8.13
CA GLU A 190 -18.86 11.50 -8.75
C GLU A 190 -19.19 10.43 -9.80
N GLN A 191 -18.17 9.80 -10.39
CA GLN A 191 -18.32 8.87 -11.52
C GLN A 191 -18.08 7.41 -11.14
N PHE A 192 -17.26 7.16 -10.13
CA PHE A 192 -16.84 5.82 -9.73
C PHE A 192 -17.14 5.59 -8.24
N SER A 193 -17.50 4.36 -7.90
CA SER A 193 -17.56 3.96 -6.49
C SER A 193 -16.18 3.98 -5.84
N THR A 194 -16.15 4.13 -4.52
CA THR A 194 -14.92 4.10 -3.72
C THR A 194 -14.08 2.84 -3.98
N ASP A 195 -14.72 1.67 -4.12
CA ASP A 195 -14.02 0.42 -4.39
C ASP A 195 -13.37 0.41 -5.77
N VAL A 196 -14.04 0.90 -6.80
CA VAL A 196 -13.48 1.02 -8.15
C VAL A 196 -12.32 2.03 -8.15
N LEU A 197 -12.50 3.17 -7.49
CA LEU A 197 -11.49 4.23 -7.48
C LEU A 197 -10.22 3.85 -6.73
N PHE A 198 -10.34 3.19 -5.56
CA PHE A 198 -9.19 2.93 -4.69
C PHE A 198 -8.69 1.47 -4.72
N LYS A 199 -9.51 0.53 -5.20
CA LYS A 199 -9.15 -0.89 -5.27
C LYS A 199 -9.20 -1.46 -6.69
N GLY A 200 -9.70 -0.68 -7.67
CA GLY A 200 -9.90 -1.12 -9.05
C GLY A 200 -8.64 -1.13 -9.92
N GLY A 201 -7.48 -0.74 -9.39
CA GLY A 201 -6.22 -0.70 -10.15
C GLY A 201 -6.23 0.32 -11.30
N LEU A 202 -6.97 1.43 -11.15
CA LEU A 202 -7.10 2.44 -12.20
C LEU A 202 -5.79 3.22 -12.36
N THR A 203 -5.35 3.40 -13.59
CA THR A 203 -4.34 4.37 -13.98
C THR A 203 -5.03 5.65 -14.46
N ILE A 204 -4.86 6.74 -13.71
CA ILE A 204 -5.50 8.03 -13.99
C ILE A 204 -4.47 8.97 -14.63
N LYS A 205 -4.64 9.24 -15.94
CA LYS A 205 -3.83 10.23 -16.65
C LYS A 205 -4.47 11.60 -16.55
N THR A 206 -3.73 12.56 -16.02
CA THR A 206 -4.21 13.93 -15.81
C THR A 206 -3.59 14.90 -16.82
N THR A 207 -4.02 16.15 -16.77
CA THR A 207 -3.56 17.22 -17.65
C THR A 207 -2.52 18.13 -17.04
N ILE A 208 -2.15 17.91 -15.77
CA ILE A 208 -1.12 18.68 -15.07
C ILE A 208 0.23 18.59 -15.80
N ASP A 209 0.92 19.70 -15.89
CA ASP A 209 2.30 19.77 -16.40
C ASP A 209 3.22 20.18 -15.26
N PRO A 210 4.11 19.28 -14.81
CA PRO A 210 5.02 19.54 -13.68
C PRO A 210 5.89 20.78 -13.85
N THR A 211 6.28 21.10 -15.09
CA THR A 211 7.10 22.27 -15.40
C THR A 211 6.31 23.56 -15.23
N ILE A 212 5.06 23.58 -15.73
CA ILE A 212 4.17 24.71 -15.61
C ILE A 212 3.75 24.89 -14.16
N GLN A 213 3.44 23.80 -13.46
CA GLN A 213 3.09 23.83 -12.04
C GLN A 213 4.20 24.45 -11.20
N LYS A 214 5.44 23.97 -11.39
CA LYS A 214 6.58 24.53 -10.65
C LYS A 214 6.77 26.04 -10.95
N ALA A 215 6.67 26.45 -12.19
CA ALA A 215 6.80 27.87 -12.56
C ALA A 215 5.68 28.72 -11.92
N ALA A 216 4.46 28.20 -11.82
CA ALA A 216 3.34 28.84 -11.16
C ALA A 216 3.59 28.99 -9.65
N GLU A 217 4.03 27.94 -8.98
CA GLU A 217 4.40 27.97 -7.56
C GLU A 217 5.52 28.98 -7.27
N ASP A 218 6.62 28.94 -8.05
CA ASP A 218 7.74 29.85 -7.89
C ASP A 218 7.32 31.31 -8.09
N ALA A 219 6.45 31.58 -9.09
CA ALA A 219 5.93 32.93 -9.32
C ALA A 219 4.99 33.41 -8.20
N ALA A 220 4.15 32.51 -7.67
CA ALA A 220 3.26 32.83 -6.56
C ALA A 220 4.04 33.18 -5.29
N VAL A 221 5.03 32.38 -4.93
CA VAL A 221 5.90 32.62 -3.78
C VAL A 221 6.66 33.94 -3.95
N GLN A 222 7.25 34.19 -5.13
CA GLN A 222 7.99 35.43 -5.39
C GLN A 222 7.09 36.66 -5.25
N GLN A 223 5.85 36.58 -5.75
CA GLN A 223 4.90 37.69 -5.66
C GLN A 223 4.51 38.02 -4.20
N LEU A 224 4.34 36.99 -3.34
CA LEU A 224 4.08 37.18 -1.92
C LEU A 224 5.25 37.85 -1.21
N VAL A 225 6.48 37.41 -1.51
CA VAL A 225 7.72 38.02 -0.97
C VAL A 225 7.83 39.48 -1.40
N ASP A 226 7.67 39.76 -2.70
CA ASP A 226 7.78 41.14 -3.25
C ASP A 226 6.70 42.08 -2.69
N ALA A 227 5.54 41.56 -2.36
CA ALA A 227 4.45 42.32 -1.76
C ALA A 227 4.58 42.47 -0.24
N GLY A 228 5.53 41.78 0.41
CA GLY A 228 5.64 41.77 1.88
C GLY A 228 4.38 41.23 2.55
N ALA A 229 3.74 40.24 1.94
CA ALA A 229 2.40 39.76 2.29
C ALA A 229 2.46 38.38 2.95
N ASP A 230 3.22 38.25 4.04
CA ASP A 230 3.48 36.98 4.75
C ASP A 230 2.21 36.32 5.35
N GLU A 231 1.12 37.09 5.46
CA GLU A 231 -0.16 36.60 6.02
C GLU A 231 -1.20 36.31 4.95
N LEU A 232 -0.86 36.36 3.66
CA LEU A 232 -1.79 36.10 2.57
C LEU A 232 -1.58 34.73 1.94
N ASP A 233 -2.69 34.05 1.66
CA ASP A 233 -2.71 32.88 0.79
C ASP A 233 -2.88 33.32 -0.67
N VAL A 234 -2.28 32.51 -1.59
CA VAL A 234 -2.42 32.71 -3.03
C VAL A 234 -2.97 31.46 -3.67
N GLY A 235 -3.92 31.63 -4.58
CA GLY A 235 -4.43 30.57 -5.45
C GLY A 235 -4.18 30.94 -6.89
N MET A 236 -3.63 30.00 -7.68
CA MET A 236 -3.39 30.15 -9.11
C MET A 236 -3.94 28.95 -9.86
N VAL A 237 -4.53 29.19 -11.03
CA VAL A 237 -4.93 28.13 -11.97
C VAL A 237 -4.42 28.51 -13.36
N VAL A 238 -3.70 27.62 -14.00
CA VAL A 238 -3.20 27.79 -15.37
C VAL A 238 -3.99 26.90 -16.33
N ILE A 239 -4.68 27.51 -17.29
CA ILE A 239 -5.53 26.82 -18.25
C ILE A 239 -4.96 27.03 -19.67
N GLU A 240 -4.85 25.95 -20.42
CA GLU A 240 -4.52 26.00 -21.84
C GLU A 240 -5.74 26.46 -22.65
N PRO A 241 -5.71 27.64 -23.32
CA PRO A 241 -6.93 28.21 -23.92
C PRO A 241 -7.51 27.38 -25.07
N LYS A 242 -6.68 26.59 -25.75
CA LYS A 242 -7.10 25.79 -26.93
C LYS A 242 -7.87 24.53 -26.54
N THR A 243 -7.54 23.94 -25.40
CA THR A 243 -8.06 22.65 -24.96
C THR A 243 -8.98 22.77 -23.74
N GLY A 244 -8.84 23.85 -22.97
CA GLY A 244 -9.47 23.99 -21.67
C GLY A 244 -8.80 23.17 -20.56
N TYR A 245 -7.65 22.54 -20.84
CA TYR A 245 -6.96 21.73 -19.86
C TYR A 245 -6.32 22.57 -18.77
N ILE A 246 -6.53 22.15 -17.52
CA ILE A 246 -5.80 22.69 -16.37
C ILE A 246 -4.38 22.12 -16.41
N ARG A 247 -3.38 23.01 -16.45
CA ARG A 247 -1.96 22.65 -16.53
C ARG A 247 -1.22 22.86 -15.22
N ALA A 248 -1.74 23.74 -14.33
CA ALA A 248 -1.25 23.99 -12.98
C ALA A 248 -2.38 24.52 -12.09
#